data_5ba99a1d18bf90f7cd13cc0d4e8dbb48
#
_entry.id   5ba99a1d18bf90f7cd13cc0d4e8dbb48
#
_cell.length_a   1.000
_cell.length_b   1.000
_cell.length_c   1.000
_cell.angle_alpha   90.00
_cell.angle_beta   90.00
_cell.angle_gamma   90.00
#
_symmetry.space_group_name_H-M   'P 1'
#
loop_
_entity.id
_entity.type
_entity.pdbx_description
1 polymer ?
#
loop_
_entity_poly.entity_id
_entity_poly.type
_entity_poly.pdbx_seq_one_letter_code
_entity_poly.pdbx_strand_id
1 'polypeptide(L)'
;SEMCIRDRLIPALIIVSVSSFFSCGVDRWPEYAHLTELDTWMYDIMQQNYLWYQYMPGYDEVNLFQDPATFLSKAKWDKDSYSFVDSVLEAPLPTYGFDYSLVKSQDNDTAYNALITYVIPESPAEKAGLQRGDWIMKVDTSYISKKYETQLLQGTIARELSMGVWKEVEEEPEEGEEVPEEPVMVYKVVPNGVTLDLGAAQSIEDQPVHKYEILTLDNGAKVGYLMYNSFTAGTNDDPEKYNNELRKVSTIFQEANVQATILDLRYNEGGSLDCVQLLATILVPNARMGTPMAYLEYNDKNLDKDATINFDQEVLKTGVNLNQNTLVAITSGTTAGAAEMLLTSLYKEDQAPNIIVMGSASKGQTVATEQFINETYRWSVNPVVCTVYNSDHDAGEDAFVLVPSDKFKISETSINGTTDYSQFLPFGNPKERMLSIAIQTLEGTYPPKDEDKEEETRSTKSIKIEKSVSSPASRRFAGGLRIK
;
A
#
# COMPACT_ATOMS: atom_id res chain seq x y z
N SER A 1 -33.85 76.36 -44.37
CA SER A 1 -34.37 75.51 -43.26
C SER A 1 -33.68 74.19 -43.10
N GLU A 2 -32.41 73.99 -43.52
CA GLU A 2 -31.66 72.72 -43.36
C GLU A 2 -30.38 72.84 -42.50
N MET A 3 -30.29 73.89 -41.71
CA MET A 3 -29.05 74.12 -40.92
C MET A 3 -29.18 73.95 -39.42
N CYS A 4 -30.32 73.43 -38.95
CA CYS A 4 -30.53 73.24 -37.49
C CYS A 4 -30.44 71.74 -36.94
N ILE A 5 -30.22 70.78 -37.82
CA ILE A 5 -30.18 69.35 -37.38
C ILE A 5 -28.75 68.80 -37.25
N ARG A 6 -27.75 69.49 -37.85
CA ARG A 6 -26.31 68.96 -37.80
C ARG A 6 -25.56 69.30 -36.54
N ASP A 7 -25.96 70.37 -35.83
CA ASP A 7 -25.19 70.78 -34.60
C ASP A 7 -25.68 70.15 -33.29
N ARG A 8 -26.78 69.39 -33.35
CA ARG A 8 -27.27 68.69 -32.12
C ARG A 8 -26.84 67.19 -32.01
N LEU A 9 -26.29 66.62 -33.09
CA LEU A 9 -25.85 65.22 -33.10
C LEU A 9 -24.40 65.04 -32.67
N ILE A 10 -23.58 66.10 -32.79
CA ILE A 10 -22.16 66.01 -32.42
C ILE A 10 -21.92 65.88 -30.89
N PRO A 11 -22.62 66.63 -30.02
CA PRO A 11 -22.44 66.46 -28.59
C PRO A 11 -23.04 65.16 -28.06
N ALA A 12 -24.06 64.58 -28.67
CA ALA A 12 -24.61 63.29 -28.28
C ALA A 12 -23.71 62.14 -28.69
N LEU A 13 -22.97 62.20 -29.78
CA LEU A 13 -22.02 61.15 -30.20
C LEU A 13 -20.75 61.18 -29.35
N ILE A 14 -20.33 62.38 -28.92
CA ILE A 14 -19.18 62.54 -28.03
C ILE A 14 -19.49 62.03 -26.62
N ILE A 15 -20.71 62.23 -26.12
CA ILE A 15 -21.14 61.73 -24.83
C ILE A 15 -21.26 60.19 -24.80
N VAL A 16 -21.75 59.60 -25.93
CA VAL A 16 -21.83 58.13 -26.06
C VAL A 16 -20.45 57.51 -26.24
N SER A 17 -19.48 58.16 -26.90
CA SER A 17 -18.12 57.66 -27.04
C SER A 17 -17.27 57.83 -25.79
N VAL A 18 -17.56 58.81 -24.93
CA VAL A 18 -16.85 58.98 -23.64
C VAL A 18 -17.41 58.06 -22.56
N SER A 19 -18.69 57.69 -22.62
CA SER A 19 -19.23 56.68 -21.69
C SER A 19 -18.80 55.23 -21.98
N SER A 20 -18.25 54.95 -23.18
CA SER A 20 -17.73 53.63 -23.52
C SER A 20 -16.27 53.39 -23.03
N PHE A 21 -15.58 54.43 -22.54
CA PHE A 21 -14.22 54.31 -22.00
C PHE A 21 -14.15 54.22 -20.48
N PHE A 22 -15.25 54.31 -19.77
CA PHE A 22 -15.31 54.06 -18.32
C PHE A 22 -15.95 52.68 -18.02
N SER A 23 -15.59 51.65 -18.77
CA SER A 23 -15.68 50.32 -18.25
C SER A 23 -14.49 50.13 -17.28
N CYS A 24 -14.57 50.74 -16.11
CA CYS A 24 -13.81 50.25 -14.97
C CYS A 24 -14.26 48.80 -14.77
N GLY A 25 -13.45 47.87 -15.22
CA GLY A 25 -13.62 46.48 -14.82
C GLY A 25 -13.71 46.48 -13.32
N VAL A 26 -14.87 46.19 -12.77
CA VAL A 26 -14.98 45.92 -11.33
C VAL A 26 -14.05 44.74 -11.11
N ASP A 27 -13.01 44.93 -10.29
CA ASP A 27 -12.16 43.86 -9.87
C ASP A 27 -13.01 42.84 -9.11
N ARG A 28 -13.36 41.74 -9.79
CA ARG A 28 -14.15 40.65 -9.22
C ARG A 28 -13.27 39.63 -8.55
N TRP A 29 -11.95 39.83 -8.51
CA TRP A 29 -11.04 38.92 -7.83
C TRP A 29 -11.49 38.56 -6.41
N PRO A 30 -11.95 39.50 -5.57
CA PRO A 30 -12.41 39.15 -4.23
C PRO A 30 -13.64 38.20 -4.21
N GLU A 31 -14.47 38.21 -5.28
CA GLU A 31 -15.62 37.31 -5.39
C GLU A 31 -15.21 35.85 -5.68
N TYR A 32 -14.06 35.66 -6.32
CA TYR A 32 -13.57 34.37 -6.77
C TYR A 32 -12.32 33.90 -5.99
N ALA A 33 -11.75 34.72 -5.13
CA ALA A 33 -10.53 34.41 -4.39
C ALA A 33 -10.65 33.08 -3.64
N HIS A 34 -11.80 32.84 -2.99
CA HIS A 34 -12.06 31.60 -2.27
C HIS A 34 -12.05 30.33 -3.16
N LEU A 35 -12.29 30.47 -4.47
CA LEU A 35 -12.24 29.35 -5.43
C LEU A 35 -10.82 29.02 -5.87
N THR A 36 -9.86 29.94 -5.67
CA THR A 36 -8.46 29.79 -6.08
C THR A 36 -7.51 29.66 -4.87
N GLU A 37 -7.99 29.92 -3.66
CA GLU A 37 -7.14 29.92 -2.46
C GLU A 37 -6.47 28.60 -2.20
N LEU A 38 -7.16 27.46 -2.43
CA LEU A 38 -6.60 26.15 -2.23
C LEU A 38 -5.48 25.86 -3.23
N ASP A 39 -5.71 26.09 -4.52
CA ASP A 39 -4.72 25.85 -5.58
C ASP A 39 -3.51 26.80 -5.44
N THR A 40 -3.77 28.07 -5.06
CA THR A 40 -2.70 29.03 -4.72
C THR A 40 -1.84 28.54 -3.57
N TRP A 41 -2.47 28.11 -2.48
CA TRP A 41 -1.76 27.55 -1.32
C TRP A 41 -0.94 26.31 -1.71
N MET A 42 -1.51 25.40 -2.52
CA MET A 42 -0.79 24.22 -3.00
C MET A 42 0.43 24.61 -3.86
N TYR A 43 0.26 25.61 -4.75
CA TYR A 43 1.34 26.13 -5.56
C TYR A 43 2.49 26.68 -4.70
N ASP A 44 2.18 27.50 -3.71
CA ASP A 44 3.15 28.10 -2.80
C ASP A 44 3.92 27.05 -1.98
N ILE A 45 3.21 26.07 -1.44
CA ILE A 45 3.83 24.94 -0.73
C ILE A 45 4.81 24.19 -1.65
N MET A 46 4.39 23.88 -2.87
CA MET A 46 5.23 23.19 -3.83
C MET A 46 6.41 24.03 -4.27
N GLN A 47 6.24 25.32 -4.56
CA GLN A 47 7.33 26.21 -4.92
C GLN A 47 8.42 26.30 -3.84
N GLN A 48 8.06 26.18 -2.58
CA GLN A 48 8.99 26.21 -1.46
C GLN A 48 9.63 24.85 -1.18
N ASN A 49 8.85 23.76 -1.17
CA ASN A 49 9.25 22.49 -0.57
C ASN A 49 9.48 21.38 -1.59
N TYR A 50 8.89 21.48 -2.80
CA TYR A 50 8.97 20.41 -3.79
C TYR A 50 10.40 20.22 -4.29
N LEU A 51 10.89 18.99 -4.28
CA LEU A 51 12.28 18.66 -4.70
C LEU A 51 12.58 19.16 -6.12
N TRP A 52 11.63 19.03 -7.01
CA TRP A 52 11.77 19.37 -8.42
C TRP A 52 11.02 20.66 -8.80
N TYR A 53 10.94 21.62 -7.90
CA TYR A 53 10.21 22.88 -8.12
C TYR A 53 10.65 23.65 -9.38
N GLN A 54 11.86 23.44 -9.87
CA GLN A 54 12.35 24.07 -11.10
C GLN A 54 11.62 23.59 -12.36
N TYR A 55 10.95 22.43 -12.30
CA TYR A 55 10.17 21.89 -13.42
C TYR A 55 8.68 22.25 -13.33
N MET A 56 8.27 23.01 -12.33
CA MET A 56 6.91 23.52 -12.22
C MET A 56 6.67 24.62 -13.27
N PRO A 57 5.46 24.69 -13.85
CA PRO A 57 5.07 25.84 -14.69
C PRO A 57 5.07 27.14 -13.87
N GLY A 58 5.24 28.27 -14.54
CA GLY A 58 5.10 29.58 -13.91
C GLY A 58 3.70 29.81 -13.34
N TYR A 59 3.59 30.67 -12.33
CA TYR A 59 2.31 30.97 -11.68
C TYR A 59 1.24 31.43 -12.67
N ASP A 60 1.63 32.21 -13.69
CA ASP A 60 0.74 32.72 -14.73
C ASP A 60 0.30 31.65 -15.76
N GLU A 61 0.94 30.49 -15.74
CA GLU A 61 0.68 29.39 -16.67
C GLU A 61 -0.24 28.31 -16.09
N VAL A 62 -0.48 28.33 -14.75
CA VAL A 62 -1.34 27.37 -14.08
C VAL A 62 -2.79 27.86 -14.00
N ASN A 63 -3.73 26.93 -14.13
CA ASN A 63 -5.13 27.21 -13.88
C ASN A 63 -5.46 26.93 -12.41
N LEU A 64 -5.80 27.97 -11.65
CA LEU A 64 -6.11 27.90 -10.22
C LEU A 64 -7.58 27.56 -9.91
N PHE A 65 -8.39 27.18 -10.93
CA PHE A 65 -9.81 26.82 -10.77
C PHE A 65 -10.01 25.34 -11.08
N GLN A 66 -9.23 24.47 -10.45
CA GLN A 66 -9.30 23.03 -10.69
C GLN A 66 -9.61 22.29 -9.39
N ASP A 67 -10.00 21.03 -9.50
CA ASP A 67 -9.96 20.15 -8.33
C ASP A 67 -8.48 19.87 -7.94
N PRO A 68 -8.20 19.63 -6.65
CA PRO A 68 -6.83 19.50 -6.15
C PRO A 68 -5.98 18.45 -6.88
N ALA A 69 -6.57 17.32 -7.26
CA ALA A 69 -5.84 16.26 -7.96
C ALA A 69 -5.45 16.66 -9.39
N THR A 70 -6.38 17.29 -10.11
CA THR A 70 -6.12 17.84 -11.44
C THR A 70 -5.11 18.96 -11.39
N PHE A 71 -5.20 19.88 -10.41
CA PHE A 71 -4.23 20.95 -10.21
C PHE A 71 -2.83 20.36 -9.99
N LEU A 72 -2.65 19.46 -9.01
CA LEU A 72 -1.36 18.87 -8.74
C LEU A 72 -0.77 18.15 -9.96
N SER A 73 -1.61 17.42 -10.71
CA SER A 73 -1.16 16.71 -11.92
C SER A 73 -0.59 17.63 -13.01
N LYS A 74 -0.97 18.91 -13.01
CA LYS A 74 -0.49 19.95 -13.95
C LYS A 74 0.66 20.77 -13.38
N ALA A 75 0.70 20.94 -12.07
CA ALA A 75 1.71 21.74 -11.39
C ALA A 75 3.02 20.99 -11.15
N LYS A 76 3.00 19.66 -10.94
CA LYS A 76 4.19 18.86 -10.70
C LYS A 76 4.93 18.48 -11.99
N TRP A 77 6.19 18.08 -11.85
CA TRP A 77 6.98 17.51 -12.95
C TRP A 77 6.30 16.24 -13.50
N ASP A 78 6.31 16.07 -14.82
CA ASP A 78 5.66 14.96 -15.53
C ASP A 78 6.23 13.57 -15.17
N LYS A 79 7.49 13.52 -14.69
CA LYS A 79 8.14 12.28 -14.22
C LYS A 79 7.88 11.99 -12.73
N ASP A 80 7.25 12.90 -11.99
CA ASP A 80 6.91 12.67 -10.59
C ASP A 80 5.68 11.77 -10.48
N SER A 81 5.87 10.54 -10.02
CA SER A 81 4.82 9.55 -9.76
C SER A 81 4.45 9.43 -8.27
N TYR A 82 5.08 10.22 -7.39
CA TYR A 82 4.97 10.05 -5.94
C TYR A 82 4.22 11.17 -5.21
N SER A 83 4.28 12.41 -5.71
CA SER A 83 3.51 13.50 -5.10
C SER A 83 2.01 13.31 -5.33
N PHE A 84 1.22 13.53 -4.27
CA PHE A 84 -0.22 13.33 -4.29
C PHE A 84 -0.96 14.36 -3.41
N VAL A 85 -2.27 14.44 -3.56
CA VAL A 85 -3.19 15.17 -2.68
C VAL A 85 -4.17 14.20 -2.06
N ASP A 86 -4.64 14.53 -0.86
CA ASP A 86 -5.66 13.74 -0.18
C ASP A 86 -6.59 14.63 0.65
N SER A 87 -7.80 14.15 0.89
CA SER A 87 -8.74 14.81 1.79
C SER A 87 -8.42 14.45 3.25
N VAL A 88 -8.44 15.44 4.12
CA VAL A 88 -8.25 15.24 5.56
C VAL A 88 -9.58 14.76 6.17
N LEU A 89 -9.67 13.47 6.45
CA LEU A 89 -10.84 12.86 7.06
C LEU A 89 -10.74 12.88 8.60
N GLU A 90 -11.86 13.10 9.28
CA GLU A 90 -11.94 13.01 10.75
C GLU A 90 -11.85 11.57 11.26
N ALA A 91 -12.38 10.63 10.48
CA ALA A 91 -12.35 9.20 10.77
C ALA A 91 -12.20 8.41 9.46
N PRO A 92 -11.70 7.17 9.53
CA PRO A 92 -11.67 6.27 8.38
C PRO A 92 -13.07 6.08 7.77
N LEU A 93 -13.12 5.91 6.45
CA LEU A 93 -14.38 5.61 5.76
C LEU A 93 -14.94 4.26 6.25
N PRO A 94 -16.28 4.13 6.40
CA PRO A 94 -16.89 2.87 6.76
C PRO A 94 -16.55 1.77 5.76
N THR A 95 -16.18 0.59 6.27
CA THR A 95 -15.84 -0.60 5.49
C THR A 95 -16.28 -1.86 6.20
N TYR A 96 -16.45 -2.96 5.47
CA TYR A 96 -16.59 -4.29 6.06
C TYR A 96 -15.28 -4.82 6.64
N GLY A 97 -14.13 -4.28 6.20
CA GLY A 97 -12.81 -4.61 6.71
C GLY A 97 -12.17 -5.85 6.08
N PHE A 98 -12.37 -6.07 4.79
CA PHE A 98 -11.63 -7.08 4.06
C PHE A 98 -11.18 -6.59 2.69
N ASP A 99 -10.07 -7.15 2.21
CA ASP A 99 -9.58 -7.02 0.86
C ASP A 99 -9.86 -8.32 0.10
N TYR A 100 -9.99 -8.23 -1.22
CA TYR A 100 -10.32 -9.39 -2.05
C TYR A 100 -9.71 -9.30 -3.45
N SER A 101 -9.59 -10.47 -4.06
CA SER A 101 -9.28 -10.60 -5.49
C SER A 101 -10.44 -11.27 -6.21
N LEU A 102 -10.86 -10.69 -7.34
CA LEU A 102 -11.88 -11.31 -8.19
C LEU A 102 -11.24 -12.36 -9.09
N VAL A 103 -11.79 -13.55 -9.01
CA VAL A 103 -11.43 -14.70 -9.83
C VAL A 103 -12.65 -15.12 -10.63
N LYS A 104 -12.52 -15.27 -11.95
CA LYS A 104 -13.65 -15.64 -12.79
C LYS A 104 -14.22 -16.99 -12.36
N SER A 105 -15.54 -17.09 -12.26
CA SER A 105 -16.20 -18.36 -11.97
C SER A 105 -16.01 -19.32 -13.16
N GLN A 106 -15.78 -20.58 -12.87
CA GLN A 106 -15.68 -21.63 -13.89
C GLN A 106 -17.04 -22.18 -14.32
N ASP A 107 -18.04 -22.04 -13.44
CA ASP A 107 -19.39 -22.54 -13.68
C ASP A 107 -20.36 -21.47 -14.21
N ASN A 108 -19.93 -20.18 -14.24
CA ASN A 108 -20.77 -19.06 -14.71
C ASN A 108 -19.90 -17.96 -15.34
N ASP A 109 -19.95 -17.85 -16.66
CA ASP A 109 -19.14 -16.93 -17.45
C ASP A 109 -19.31 -15.43 -17.11
N THR A 110 -20.42 -15.05 -16.50
CA THR A 110 -20.73 -13.67 -16.11
C THR A 110 -20.43 -13.37 -14.65
N ALA A 111 -20.07 -14.39 -13.87
CA ALA A 111 -19.86 -14.31 -12.43
C ALA A 111 -18.36 -14.39 -12.06
N TYR A 112 -18.09 -13.91 -10.87
CA TYR A 112 -16.79 -13.98 -10.20
C TYR A 112 -16.95 -14.55 -8.79
N ASN A 113 -15.92 -15.20 -8.32
CA ASN A 113 -15.74 -15.52 -6.91
C ASN A 113 -14.76 -14.50 -6.31
N ALA A 114 -14.99 -14.04 -5.08
CA ALA A 114 -14.07 -13.18 -4.37
C ALA A 114 -13.20 -14.01 -3.42
N LEU A 115 -11.91 -14.11 -3.72
CA LEU A 115 -10.89 -14.64 -2.82
C LEU A 115 -10.54 -13.58 -1.79
N ILE A 116 -10.70 -13.86 -0.52
CA ILE A 116 -10.33 -12.95 0.56
C ILE A 116 -8.80 -12.95 0.72
N THR A 117 -8.20 -11.80 0.53
CA THR A 117 -6.74 -11.64 0.60
C THR A 117 -6.26 -11.11 1.94
N TYR A 118 -7.12 -10.35 2.63
CA TYR A 118 -6.81 -9.68 3.88
C TYR A 118 -8.08 -9.41 4.69
N VAL A 119 -8.01 -9.50 6.01
CA VAL A 119 -9.10 -9.14 6.91
C VAL A 119 -8.55 -8.26 8.02
N ILE A 120 -9.17 -7.10 8.23
CA ILE A 120 -8.77 -6.17 9.28
C ILE A 120 -9.24 -6.71 10.64
N PRO A 121 -8.36 -6.77 11.64
CA PRO A 121 -8.75 -7.17 12.99
C PRO A 121 -9.89 -6.32 13.55
N GLU A 122 -10.79 -6.93 14.33
CA GLU A 122 -11.96 -6.32 14.95
C GLU A 122 -13.02 -5.78 13.97
N SER A 123 -12.85 -6.02 12.68
CA SER A 123 -13.80 -5.60 11.64
C SER A 123 -15.10 -6.39 11.64
N PRO A 124 -16.17 -5.90 10.97
CA PRO A 124 -17.36 -6.71 10.70
C PRO A 124 -17.04 -8.04 10.00
N ALA A 125 -16.04 -8.05 9.10
CA ALA A 125 -15.61 -9.27 8.41
C ALA A 125 -15.01 -10.30 9.36
N GLU A 126 -14.07 -9.90 10.23
CA GLU A 126 -13.49 -10.80 11.22
C GLU A 126 -14.57 -11.32 12.20
N LYS A 127 -15.45 -10.44 12.69
CA LYS A 127 -16.57 -10.82 13.57
C LYS A 127 -17.55 -11.80 12.93
N ALA A 128 -17.72 -11.74 11.61
CA ALA A 128 -18.49 -12.72 10.84
C ALA A 128 -17.75 -14.06 10.67
N GLY A 129 -16.46 -14.12 11.01
CA GLY A 129 -15.61 -15.31 10.86
C GLY A 129 -14.90 -15.41 9.50
N LEU A 130 -14.92 -14.34 8.69
CA LEU A 130 -14.22 -14.29 7.42
C LEU A 130 -12.70 -14.27 7.65
N GLN A 131 -11.97 -15.04 6.86
CA GLN A 131 -10.52 -15.16 6.96
C GLN A 131 -9.86 -15.07 5.58
N ARG A 132 -8.56 -14.76 5.57
CA ARG A 132 -7.74 -14.86 4.35
C ARG A 132 -7.78 -16.30 3.82
N GLY A 133 -8.01 -16.44 2.52
CA GLY A 133 -8.16 -17.72 1.83
C GLY A 133 -9.61 -18.18 1.66
N ASP A 134 -10.56 -17.52 2.31
CA ASP A 134 -11.98 -17.77 2.09
C ASP A 134 -12.45 -17.30 0.72
N TRP A 135 -13.51 -17.94 0.23
CA TRP A 135 -14.13 -17.63 -1.05
C TRP A 135 -15.57 -17.21 -0.88
N ILE A 136 -15.91 -16.01 -1.34
CA ILE A 136 -17.30 -15.56 -1.44
C ILE A 136 -17.79 -15.84 -2.86
N MET A 137 -18.85 -16.63 -3.00
CA MET A 137 -19.48 -16.94 -4.28
C MET A 137 -20.69 -16.07 -4.58
N LYS A 138 -21.47 -15.71 -3.54
CA LYS A 138 -22.64 -14.84 -3.65
C LYS A 138 -22.72 -13.90 -2.46
N VAL A 139 -23.35 -12.74 -2.70
CA VAL A 139 -23.74 -11.79 -1.65
C VAL A 139 -25.24 -11.64 -1.70
N ASP A 140 -25.91 -11.83 -0.56
CA ASP A 140 -27.34 -12.06 -0.47
C ASP A 140 -27.70 -13.28 -1.37
N THR A 141 -28.46 -13.14 -2.40
CA THR A 141 -28.74 -14.22 -3.39
C THR A 141 -28.05 -13.98 -4.73
N SER A 142 -27.27 -12.90 -4.85
CA SER A 142 -26.73 -12.42 -6.11
C SER A 142 -25.30 -12.93 -6.35
N TYR A 143 -25.04 -13.40 -7.57
CA TYR A 143 -23.65 -13.62 -8.01
C TYR A 143 -22.88 -12.32 -8.13
N ILE A 144 -21.60 -12.34 -7.81
CA ILE A 144 -20.71 -11.21 -7.95
C ILE A 144 -20.41 -11.00 -9.45
N SER A 145 -20.61 -9.78 -9.94
CA SER A 145 -20.27 -9.39 -11.31
C SER A 145 -19.49 -8.08 -11.30
N LYS A 146 -18.69 -7.80 -12.34
CA LYS A 146 -17.93 -6.52 -12.46
C LYS A 146 -18.82 -5.28 -12.30
N LYS A 147 -20.08 -5.36 -12.69
CA LYS A 147 -21.03 -4.26 -12.61
C LYS A 147 -21.49 -3.96 -11.19
N TYR A 148 -21.66 -5.00 -10.36
CA TYR A 148 -22.25 -4.89 -9.03
C TYR A 148 -21.27 -5.18 -7.90
N GLU A 149 -20.02 -5.52 -8.21
CA GLU A 149 -18.96 -5.85 -7.25
C GLU A 149 -18.84 -4.80 -6.15
N THR A 150 -18.64 -3.52 -6.52
CA THR A 150 -18.49 -2.43 -5.55
C THR A 150 -19.71 -2.30 -4.63
N GLN A 151 -20.92 -2.40 -5.19
CA GLN A 151 -22.16 -2.32 -4.40
C GLN A 151 -22.30 -3.51 -3.44
N LEU A 152 -21.86 -4.70 -3.84
CA LEU A 152 -21.99 -5.92 -3.05
C LEU A 152 -20.90 -6.07 -2.00
N LEU A 153 -19.64 -5.81 -2.36
CA LEU A 153 -18.46 -6.10 -1.52
C LEU A 153 -17.87 -4.87 -0.83
N GLN A 154 -18.22 -3.65 -1.26
CA GLN A 154 -17.75 -2.40 -0.67
C GLN A 154 -18.91 -1.50 -0.20
N GLY A 155 -20.10 -2.07 -0.05
CA GLY A 155 -21.26 -1.35 0.46
C GLY A 155 -21.17 -1.06 1.97
N THR A 156 -22.27 -0.51 2.52
CA THR A 156 -22.32 -0.14 3.94
C THR A 156 -23.38 -0.88 4.75
N ILE A 157 -24.32 -1.56 4.10
CA ILE A 157 -25.41 -2.29 4.78
C ILE A 157 -24.99 -3.73 5.10
N ALA A 158 -25.63 -4.33 6.10
CA ALA A 158 -25.42 -5.76 6.42
C ALA A 158 -25.74 -6.66 5.21
N ARG A 159 -24.98 -7.74 5.06
CA ARG A 159 -25.05 -8.68 3.93
C ARG A 159 -25.00 -10.12 4.42
N GLU A 160 -25.54 -11.03 3.63
CA GLU A 160 -25.34 -12.46 3.77
C GLU A 160 -24.36 -12.95 2.69
N LEU A 161 -23.31 -13.68 3.11
CA LEU A 161 -22.28 -14.20 2.23
C LEU A 161 -22.45 -15.69 2.04
N SER A 162 -22.61 -16.17 0.79
CA SER A 162 -22.55 -17.61 0.48
C SER A 162 -21.12 -17.99 0.18
N MET A 163 -20.57 -18.92 0.95
CA MET A 163 -19.16 -19.28 0.91
C MET A 163 -18.86 -20.46 -0.01
N GLY A 164 -17.65 -20.50 -0.53
CA GLY A 164 -17.11 -21.59 -1.32
C GLY A 164 -15.80 -22.13 -0.76
N VAL A 165 -15.31 -23.18 -1.39
CA VAL A 165 -14.01 -23.78 -1.10
C VAL A 165 -13.30 -24.14 -2.40
N TRP A 166 -12.00 -23.85 -2.47
CA TRP A 166 -11.11 -24.29 -3.54
C TRP A 166 -10.79 -25.76 -3.36
N LYS A 167 -11.21 -26.63 -4.28
CA LYS A 167 -10.90 -28.06 -4.22
C LYS A 167 -10.89 -28.71 -5.58
N GLU A 168 -10.25 -29.87 -5.64
CA GLU A 168 -10.24 -30.76 -6.80
C GLU A 168 -11.61 -31.44 -6.94
N VAL A 169 -12.14 -31.43 -8.16
CA VAL A 169 -13.41 -32.09 -8.53
C VAL A 169 -13.27 -32.74 -9.89
N GLU A 170 -14.08 -33.75 -10.19
CA GLU A 170 -14.20 -34.32 -11.52
C GLU A 170 -14.84 -33.29 -12.47
N GLU A 171 -14.21 -33.05 -13.63
CA GLU A 171 -14.78 -32.20 -14.68
C GLU A 171 -15.85 -32.97 -15.44
N GLU A 172 -17.08 -32.45 -15.42
CA GLU A 172 -18.17 -33.05 -16.21
C GLU A 172 -17.93 -32.69 -17.69
N PRO A 173 -18.00 -33.69 -18.62
CA PRO A 173 -17.85 -33.43 -20.07
C PRO A 173 -18.90 -32.43 -20.55
N GLU A 174 -18.53 -31.55 -21.47
CA GLU A 174 -19.49 -30.64 -22.11
C GLU A 174 -20.50 -31.41 -22.93
N GLU A 175 -21.71 -30.87 -23.09
CA GLU A 175 -22.81 -31.55 -23.84
C GLU A 175 -22.38 -31.83 -25.28
N GLY A 176 -22.18 -33.13 -25.60
CA GLY A 176 -21.73 -33.59 -26.90
C GLY A 176 -20.27 -34.01 -27.01
N GLU A 177 -19.50 -33.90 -25.94
CA GLU A 177 -18.16 -34.48 -25.86
C GLU A 177 -18.20 -35.97 -25.47
N GLU A 178 -17.21 -36.72 -25.94
CA GLU A 178 -17.03 -38.11 -25.52
C GLU A 178 -16.59 -38.13 -24.04
N VAL A 179 -17.24 -38.96 -23.24
CA VAL A 179 -16.85 -39.16 -21.82
C VAL A 179 -15.45 -39.79 -21.81
N PRO A 180 -14.44 -39.13 -21.17
CA PRO A 180 -13.11 -39.67 -21.04
C PRO A 180 -13.10 -41.05 -20.37
N GLU A 181 -12.18 -41.94 -20.78
CA GLU A 181 -12.03 -43.25 -20.11
C GLU A 181 -11.58 -43.12 -18.66
N GLU A 182 -10.81 -42.04 -18.34
CA GLU A 182 -10.41 -41.70 -16.97
C GLU A 182 -10.97 -40.31 -16.59
N PRO A 183 -11.40 -40.12 -15.33
CA PRO A 183 -11.92 -38.84 -14.87
C PRO A 183 -10.89 -37.71 -15.02
N VAL A 184 -11.28 -36.61 -15.63
CA VAL A 184 -10.43 -35.40 -15.67
C VAL A 184 -10.66 -34.61 -14.38
N MET A 185 -9.63 -34.48 -13.59
CA MET A 185 -9.69 -33.73 -12.32
C MET A 185 -9.29 -32.29 -12.52
N VAL A 186 -10.09 -31.35 -12.03
CA VAL A 186 -9.83 -29.91 -12.10
C VAL A 186 -10.03 -29.25 -10.75
N TYR A 187 -9.24 -28.21 -10.48
CA TYR A 187 -9.45 -27.39 -9.29
C TYR A 187 -10.43 -26.26 -9.58
N LYS A 188 -11.46 -26.14 -8.76
CA LYS A 188 -12.40 -25.01 -8.83
C LYS A 188 -13.01 -24.63 -7.47
N VAL A 189 -13.62 -23.44 -7.42
CA VAL A 189 -14.38 -22.98 -6.28
C VAL A 189 -15.77 -23.59 -6.32
N VAL A 190 -16.12 -24.36 -5.31
CA VAL A 190 -17.45 -24.97 -5.18
C VAL A 190 -18.12 -24.53 -3.90
N PRO A 191 -19.49 -24.52 -3.84
CA PRO A 191 -20.21 -24.19 -2.61
C PRO A 191 -19.80 -25.14 -1.47
N ASN A 192 -19.56 -24.59 -0.27
CA ASN A 192 -19.27 -25.39 0.92
C ASN A 192 -20.47 -25.50 1.88
N GLY A 193 -21.62 -24.89 1.54
CA GLY A 193 -22.83 -24.88 2.34
C GLY A 193 -22.80 -23.92 3.54
N VAL A 194 -21.75 -23.15 3.70
CA VAL A 194 -21.61 -22.16 4.76
C VAL A 194 -22.17 -20.81 4.29
N THR A 195 -22.91 -20.17 5.18
CA THR A 195 -23.37 -18.78 5.03
C THR A 195 -22.86 -17.96 6.22
N LEU A 196 -22.35 -16.76 5.96
CA LEU A 196 -21.90 -15.83 6.98
C LEU A 196 -22.73 -14.55 6.96
N ASP A 197 -23.15 -14.10 8.14
CA ASP A 197 -23.83 -12.82 8.32
C ASP A 197 -22.78 -11.71 8.47
N LEU A 198 -22.56 -10.94 7.41
CA LEU A 198 -21.68 -9.79 7.41
C LEU A 198 -22.43 -8.57 7.97
N GLY A 199 -22.05 -8.10 9.13
CA GLY A 199 -22.60 -6.89 9.74
C GLY A 199 -22.45 -5.66 8.86
N ALA A 200 -23.15 -4.57 9.19
CA ALA A 200 -22.99 -3.30 8.51
C ALA A 200 -21.54 -2.79 8.60
N ALA A 201 -21.09 -2.08 7.57
CA ALA A 201 -19.76 -1.47 7.54
C ALA A 201 -19.56 -0.52 8.72
N GLN A 202 -18.36 -0.47 9.25
CA GLN A 202 -17.95 0.37 10.37
C GLN A 202 -16.71 1.19 10.00
N SER A 203 -16.57 2.36 10.62
CA SER A 203 -15.32 3.12 10.60
C SER A 203 -14.34 2.40 11.52
N ILE A 204 -13.34 1.76 10.93
CA ILE A 204 -12.31 0.99 11.62
C ILE A 204 -10.94 1.44 11.14
N GLU A 205 -9.95 1.27 12.01
CA GLU A 205 -8.55 1.51 11.70
C GLU A 205 -7.83 0.18 11.48
N ASP A 206 -7.05 0.10 10.41
CA ASP A 206 -6.12 -1.01 10.27
C ASP A 206 -4.91 -0.80 11.19
N GLN A 207 -4.31 -1.91 11.63
CA GLN A 207 -3.18 -1.89 12.56
C GLN A 207 -1.89 -2.26 11.81
N PRO A 208 -0.81 -1.47 11.99
CA PRO A 208 0.49 -1.77 11.38
C PRO A 208 1.02 -3.16 11.73
N VAL A 209 0.98 -3.56 12.99
CA VAL A 209 1.28 -4.92 13.45
C VAL A 209 0.04 -5.78 13.23
N HIS A 210 -0.09 -6.33 12.02
CA HIS A 210 -1.25 -7.16 11.69
C HIS A 210 -1.22 -8.51 12.39
N LYS A 211 -0.04 -9.15 12.43
CA LYS A 211 0.14 -10.47 13.03
C LYS A 211 1.58 -10.65 13.49
N TYR A 212 1.79 -11.27 14.63
CA TYR A 212 3.09 -11.80 15.03
C TYR A 212 2.94 -13.17 15.68
N GLU A 213 3.95 -14.01 15.51
CA GLU A 213 4.01 -15.36 16.07
C GLU A 213 5.45 -15.71 16.46
N ILE A 214 5.60 -16.60 17.43
CA ILE A 214 6.89 -17.23 17.77
C ILE A 214 6.84 -18.65 17.26
N LEU A 215 7.63 -18.92 16.24
CA LEU A 215 7.74 -20.22 15.60
C LEU A 215 8.92 -21.00 16.21
N THR A 216 8.83 -22.33 16.21
CA THR A 216 9.92 -23.21 16.62
C THR A 216 10.31 -24.06 15.43
N LEU A 217 11.56 -23.93 14.98
CA LEU A 217 12.14 -24.75 13.93
C LEU A 217 12.41 -26.17 14.40
N ASP A 218 12.63 -27.11 13.49
CA ASP A 218 12.91 -28.52 13.79
C ASP A 218 14.16 -28.72 14.68
N ASN A 219 15.15 -27.82 14.57
CA ASN A 219 16.35 -27.80 15.41
C ASN A 219 16.12 -27.15 16.78
N GLY A 220 14.91 -26.74 17.12
CA GLY A 220 14.55 -26.11 18.38
C GLY A 220 14.79 -24.59 18.44
N ALA A 221 15.37 -23.95 17.41
CA ALA A 221 15.56 -22.52 17.36
C ALA A 221 14.22 -21.77 17.30
N LYS A 222 14.15 -20.61 17.95
CA LYS A 222 12.96 -19.73 17.92
C LYS A 222 13.11 -18.68 16.83
N VAL A 223 12.05 -18.49 16.07
CA VAL A 223 11.95 -17.50 15.00
C VAL A 223 10.73 -16.62 15.23
N GLY A 224 10.90 -15.31 15.14
CA GLY A 224 9.79 -14.35 15.15
C GLY A 224 9.21 -14.18 13.76
N TYR A 225 7.91 -14.38 13.59
CA TYR A 225 7.18 -13.92 12.43
C TYR A 225 6.49 -12.60 12.77
N LEU A 226 6.69 -11.59 11.96
CA LEU A 226 6.04 -10.28 12.09
C LEU A 226 5.49 -9.85 10.72
N MET A 227 4.17 -9.76 10.61
CA MET A 227 3.52 -9.10 9.48
C MET A 227 3.25 -7.64 9.84
N TYR A 228 3.90 -6.73 9.10
CA TYR A 228 3.87 -5.29 9.33
C TYR A 228 3.39 -4.57 8.08
N ASN A 229 2.17 -4.01 8.12
CA ASN A 229 1.45 -3.55 6.93
C ASN A 229 1.67 -2.09 6.57
N SER A 230 2.04 -1.26 7.53
CA SER A 230 2.29 0.16 7.27
C SER A 230 3.21 0.76 8.33
N PHE A 231 3.98 1.76 7.95
CA PHE A 231 4.84 2.51 8.87
C PHE A 231 4.05 3.69 9.42
N THR A 232 3.16 3.41 10.38
CA THR A 232 2.30 4.38 11.05
C THR A 232 2.54 4.36 12.53
N ALA A 233 2.85 5.52 13.13
CA ALA A 233 3.22 5.63 14.55
C ALA A 233 2.04 5.45 15.51
N GLY A 234 0.88 5.99 15.16
CA GLY A 234 -0.30 5.97 16.01
C GLY A 234 -1.50 6.64 15.36
N THR A 235 -2.43 7.08 16.21
CA THR A 235 -3.65 7.78 15.83
C THR A 235 -3.57 9.25 16.27
N ASN A 236 -4.55 10.08 15.89
CA ASN A 236 -4.62 11.45 16.36
C ASN A 236 -4.75 11.53 17.91
N ASP A 237 -5.48 10.59 18.50
CA ASP A 237 -5.72 10.55 19.96
C ASP A 237 -4.55 9.90 20.71
N ASP A 238 -3.80 9.00 20.09
CA ASP A 238 -2.60 8.36 20.66
C ASP A 238 -1.51 8.24 19.57
N PRO A 239 -0.66 9.28 19.40
CA PRO A 239 0.34 9.34 18.34
C PRO A 239 1.41 8.25 18.39
N GLU A 240 1.60 7.56 19.51
CA GLU A 240 2.59 6.49 19.69
C GLU A 240 1.96 5.09 19.81
N LYS A 241 0.66 4.96 19.65
CA LYS A 241 -0.10 3.71 19.86
C LYS A 241 0.57 2.51 19.18
N TYR A 242 0.81 2.60 17.90
CA TYR A 242 1.31 1.49 17.10
C TYR A 242 2.82 1.29 17.26
N ASN A 243 3.58 2.38 17.45
CA ASN A 243 5.00 2.27 17.79
C ASN A 243 5.19 1.57 19.16
N ASN A 244 4.31 1.83 20.12
CA ASN A 244 4.35 1.15 21.42
C ASN A 244 3.98 -0.34 21.29
N GLU A 245 3.08 -0.70 20.39
CA GLU A 245 2.79 -2.09 20.08
C GLU A 245 4.01 -2.80 19.47
N LEU A 246 4.68 -2.17 18.51
CA LEU A 246 5.90 -2.70 17.90
C LEU A 246 7.02 -2.88 18.94
N ARG A 247 7.21 -1.92 19.85
CA ARG A 247 8.15 -2.04 20.98
C ARG A 247 7.80 -3.21 21.88
N LYS A 248 6.52 -3.44 22.17
CA LYS A 248 6.06 -4.59 22.93
C LYS A 248 6.38 -5.91 22.22
N VAL A 249 6.18 -5.99 20.90
CA VAL A 249 6.55 -7.19 20.12
C VAL A 249 8.04 -7.45 20.22
N SER A 250 8.91 -6.42 20.17
CA SER A 250 10.36 -6.59 20.34
C SER A 250 10.71 -7.22 21.69
N THR A 251 10.06 -6.79 22.76
CA THR A 251 10.24 -7.36 24.09
C THR A 251 9.80 -8.84 24.16
N ILE A 252 8.64 -9.16 23.58
CA ILE A 252 8.13 -10.54 23.50
C ILE A 252 9.12 -11.45 22.74
N PHE A 253 9.67 -10.97 21.63
CA PHE A 253 10.65 -11.71 20.84
C PHE A 253 11.97 -11.91 21.61
N GLN A 254 12.43 -10.89 22.32
CA GLN A 254 13.62 -11.01 23.18
C GLN A 254 13.42 -12.04 24.31
N GLU A 255 12.29 -11.98 25.03
CA GLU A 255 11.96 -12.91 26.11
C GLU A 255 11.86 -14.35 25.63
N ALA A 256 11.37 -14.54 24.39
CA ALA A 256 11.32 -15.85 23.74
C ALA A 256 12.69 -16.33 23.21
N ASN A 257 13.72 -15.48 23.24
CA ASN A 257 15.04 -15.73 22.66
C ASN A 257 14.98 -16.02 21.14
N VAL A 258 14.25 -15.17 20.40
CA VAL A 258 14.15 -15.22 18.94
C VAL A 258 15.54 -14.99 18.33
N GLN A 259 15.97 -15.91 17.44
CA GLN A 259 17.31 -15.91 16.82
C GLN A 259 17.32 -15.35 15.40
N ALA A 260 16.16 -15.38 14.71
CA ALA A 260 15.94 -14.80 13.39
C ALA A 260 14.52 -14.26 13.30
N THR A 261 14.32 -13.33 12.38
CA THR A 261 12.99 -12.75 12.13
C THR A 261 12.56 -12.99 10.68
N ILE A 262 11.32 -13.45 10.51
CA ILE A 262 10.61 -13.43 9.22
C ILE A 262 9.73 -12.19 9.23
N LEU A 263 10.08 -11.23 8.40
CA LEU A 263 9.39 -9.95 8.28
C LEU A 263 8.52 -9.94 7.03
N ASP A 264 7.21 -9.97 7.20
CA ASP A 264 6.24 -10.00 6.12
C ASP A 264 5.79 -8.58 5.77
N LEU A 265 6.27 -8.09 4.64
CA LEU A 265 6.01 -6.75 4.09
C LEU A 265 5.23 -6.81 2.77
N ARG A 266 4.64 -7.96 2.42
CA ARG A 266 4.00 -8.16 1.10
C ARG A 266 2.86 -7.20 0.80
N TYR A 267 2.22 -6.61 1.81
CA TYR A 267 1.15 -5.61 1.65
C TYR A 267 1.54 -4.22 2.21
N ASN A 268 2.84 -4.01 2.48
CA ASN A 268 3.33 -2.76 3.02
C ASN A 268 3.70 -1.78 1.90
N GLU A 269 2.91 -0.73 1.73
CA GLU A 269 3.13 0.30 0.71
C GLU A 269 3.95 1.49 1.22
N GLY A 270 4.42 1.45 2.48
CA GLY A 270 5.26 2.51 3.03
C GLY A 270 4.75 3.15 4.32
N GLY A 271 5.08 4.41 4.51
CA GLY A 271 4.70 5.25 5.65
C GLY A 271 5.84 6.13 6.18
N SER A 272 5.86 6.39 7.49
CA SER A 272 6.72 7.36 8.14
C SER A 272 8.16 6.87 8.35
N LEU A 273 9.12 7.77 8.13
CA LEU A 273 10.54 7.58 8.41
C LEU A 273 10.82 7.25 9.89
N ASP A 274 10.11 7.89 10.83
CA ASP A 274 10.31 7.62 12.26
C ASP A 274 9.98 6.18 12.63
N CYS A 275 8.97 5.60 11.99
CA CYS A 275 8.63 4.18 12.18
C CYS A 275 9.67 3.25 11.53
N VAL A 276 10.24 3.64 10.38
CA VAL A 276 11.37 2.92 9.77
C VAL A 276 12.55 2.90 10.73
N GLN A 277 12.92 4.06 11.30
CA GLN A 277 14.03 4.17 12.26
C GLN A 277 13.81 3.26 13.46
N LEU A 278 12.58 3.23 14.02
CA LEU A 278 12.25 2.36 15.15
C LEU A 278 12.43 0.88 14.79
N LEU A 279 11.81 0.39 13.72
CA LEU A 279 11.89 -1.03 13.36
C LEU A 279 13.31 -1.41 12.93
N ALA A 280 14.02 -0.55 12.21
CA ALA A 280 15.41 -0.75 11.85
C ALA A 280 16.30 -0.86 13.09
N THR A 281 16.09 0.01 14.09
CA THR A 281 16.84 -0.01 15.36
C THR A 281 16.51 -1.25 16.21
N ILE A 282 15.27 -1.75 16.15
CA ILE A 282 14.90 -3.04 16.79
C ILE A 282 15.69 -4.20 16.17
N LEU A 283 15.89 -4.20 14.85
CA LEU A 283 16.43 -5.35 14.11
C LEU A 283 17.96 -5.30 13.91
N VAL A 284 18.56 -4.11 13.87
CA VAL A 284 19.97 -3.94 13.52
C VAL A 284 20.91 -4.67 14.53
N PRO A 285 22.02 -5.27 14.05
CA PRO A 285 23.05 -5.77 14.94
C PRO A 285 23.64 -4.68 15.84
N ASN A 286 23.94 -5.02 17.10
CA ASN A 286 24.52 -4.09 18.08
C ASN A 286 25.77 -3.37 17.59
N ALA A 287 26.58 -4.03 16.77
CA ALA A 287 27.81 -3.45 16.20
C ALA A 287 27.55 -2.23 15.26
N ARG A 288 26.32 -2.10 14.75
CA ARG A 288 25.92 -1.01 13.87
C ARG A 288 25.10 0.08 14.58
N MET A 289 24.78 -0.11 15.88
CA MET A 289 24.07 0.91 16.65
C MET A 289 24.82 2.23 16.64
N GLY A 290 24.12 3.34 16.40
CA GLY A 290 24.69 4.69 16.28
C GLY A 290 25.30 5.03 14.92
N THR A 291 25.37 4.08 13.97
CA THR A 291 25.85 4.38 12.59
C THR A 291 24.72 4.88 11.70
N PRO A 292 25.05 5.57 10.59
CA PRO A 292 24.06 6.03 9.63
C PRO A 292 23.26 4.88 9.04
N MET A 293 21.94 5.05 8.97
CA MET A 293 21.00 4.18 8.26
C MET A 293 20.52 4.80 6.95
N ALA A 294 20.46 6.13 6.87
CA ALA A 294 20.02 6.86 5.69
C ALA A 294 20.48 8.31 5.72
N TYR A 295 20.44 8.95 4.56
CA TYR A 295 20.69 10.38 4.41
C TYR A 295 19.54 11.01 3.62
N LEU A 296 19.19 12.25 3.97
CA LEU A 296 18.15 13.03 3.33
C LEU A 296 18.78 14.27 2.72
N GLU A 297 18.52 14.51 1.43
CA GLU A 297 18.95 15.71 0.72
C GLU A 297 17.74 16.43 0.13
N TYR A 298 17.50 17.65 0.58
CA TYR A 298 16.38 18.50 0.16
C TYR A 298 16.75 19.37 -1.05
N ASN A 299 15.79 20.13 -1.55
CA ASN A 299 16.06 21.13 -2.59
C ASN A 299 16.94 22.29 -2.05
N ASP A 300 17.49 23.09 -2.96
CA ASP A 300 18.40 24.19 -2.65
C ASP A 300 17.80 25.33 -1.78
N LYS A 301 16.49 25.35 -1.59
CA LYS A 301 15.79 26.27 -0.68
C LYS A 301 15.69 25.75 0.76
N ASN A 302 16.00 24.47 0.98
CA ASN A 302 15.81 23.75 2.25
C ASN A 302 17.06 22.95 2.66
N LEU A 303 18.26 23.38 2.29
CA LEU A 303 19.53 22.70 2.64
C LEU A 303 19.76 22.57 4.15
N ASP A 304 19.13 23.41 4.95
CA ASP A 304 19.16 23.34 6.40
C ASP A 304 18.37 22.14 6.95
N LYS A 305 17.55 21.49 6.14
CA LYS A 305 16.82 20.26 6.49
C LYS A 305 17.59 18.98 6.12
N ASP A 306 18.71 19.07 5.41
CA ASP A 306 19.56 17.91 5.11
C ASP A 306 19.93 17.18 6.40
N ALA A 307 19.80 15.86 6.40
CA ALA A 307 19.94 15.10 7.64
C ALA A 307 20.60 13.73 7.42
N THR A 308 21.35 13.31 8.43
CA THR A 308 21.79 11.94 8.58
C THR A 308 20.94 11.26 9.64
N ILE A 309 20.27 10.19 9.28
CA ILE A 309 19.44 9.39 10.19
C ILE A 309 20.28 8.19 10.63
N ASN A 310 20.40 7.99 11.94
CA ASN A 310 21.18 6.91 12.52
C ASN A 310 20.27 5.81 13.11
N PHE A 311 20.79 4.60 13.26
CA PHE A 311 20.21 3.62 14.17
C PHE A 311 20.35 4.15 15.60
N ASP A 312 19.27 4.56 16.21
CA ASP A 312 19.28 5.32 17.46
C ASP A 312 18.61 4.55 18.59
N GLN A 313 19.38 4.21 19.61
CA GLN A 313 18.87 3.49 20.78
C GLN A 313 17.76 4.24 21.52
N GLU A 314 17.72 5.58 21.44
CA GLU A 314 16.72 6.37 22.16
C GLU A 314 15.29 6.16 21.61
N VAL A 315 15.14 5.81 20.32
CA VAL A 315 13.81 5.55 19.74
C VAL A 315 13.17 4.28 20.29
N LEU A 316 13.97 3.36 20.84
CA LEU A 316 13.45 2.11 21.43
C LEU A 316 12.54 2.38 22.65
N LYS A 317 12.83 3.41 23.45
CA LYS A 317 12.08 3.73 24.69
C LYS A 317 11.92 2.48 25.59
N THR A 318 10.70 1.89 25.60
CA THR A 318 10.36 0.67 26.35
C THR A 318 10.64 -0.62 25.56
N GLY A 319 10.95 -0.52 24.28
CA GLY A 319 11.31 -1.66 23.43
C GLY A 319 12.78 -2.05 23.58
N VAL A 320 13.17 -3.05 22.82
CA VAL A 320 14.52 -3.62 22.88
C VAL A 320 15.11 -3.83 21.49
N ASN A 321 16.43 -3.79 21.39
CA ASN A 321 17.14 -4.24 20.20
C ASN A 321 17.26 -5.77 20.21
N LEU A 322 16.88 -6.41 19.12
CA LEU A 322 16.92 -7.88 18.97
C LEU A 322 18.26 -8.39 18.45
N ASN A 323 19.16 -7.49 18.04
CA ASN A 323 20.51 -7.84 17.55
C ASN A 323 20.47 -8.97 16.51
N GLN A 324 19.65 -8.80 15.47
CA GLN A 324 19.39 -9.86 14.50
C GLN A 324 20.56 -10.07 13.54
N ASN A 325 20.92 -11.34 13.33
CA ASN A 325 21.95 -11.74 12.37
C ASN A 325 21.36 -12.28 11.06
N THR A 326 20.09 -12.64 11.03
CA THR A 326 19.39 -13.15 9.85
C THR A 326 17.97 -12.63 9.82
N LEU A 327 17.57 -12.10 8.66
CA LEU A 327 16.20 -11.68 8.34
C LEU A 327 15.74 -12.39 7.07
N VAL A 328 14.52 -12.88 7.08
CA VAL A 328 13.81 -13.27 5.85
C VAL A 328 12.72 -12.24 5.61
N ALA A 329 12.81 -11.52 4.51
CA ALA A 329 11.84 -10.49 4.13
C ALA A 329 10.93 -11.00 3.02
N ILE A 330 9.62 -11.04 3.28
CA ILE A 330 8.61 -11.41 2.28
C ILE A 330 8.11 -10.12 1.64
N THR A 331 8.32 -9.97 0.33
CA THR A 331 7.97 -8.77 -0.45
C THR A 331 7.02 -9.08 -1.60
N SER A 332 6.35 -8.07 -2.11
CA SER A 332 5.52 -8.16 -3.30
C SER A 332 5.68 -6.91 -4.18
N GLY A 333 5.05 -6.89 -5.35
CA GLY A 333 5.00 -5.71 -6.21
C GLY A 333 4.30 -4.48 -5.61
N THR A 334 3.66 -4.61 -4.45
CA THR A 334 3.10 -3.48 -3.69
C THR A 334 4.02 -2.96 -2.60
N THR A 335 5.04 -3.74 -2.19
CA THR A 335 6.06 -3.30 -1.22
C THR A 335 6.78 -2.05 -1.74
N ALA A 336 6.80 -0.96 -0.96
CA ALA A 336 7.30 0.33 -1.41
C ALA A 336 7.85 1.21 -0.29
N GLY A 337 8.64 2.19 -0.67
CA GLY A 337 9.05 3.36 0.13
C GLY A 337 9.66 3.00 1.48
N ALA A 338 8.92 3.20 2.58
CA ALA A 338 9.42 2.93 3.93
C ALA A 338 9.84 1.47 4.15
N ALA A 339 9.15 0.49 3.53
CA ALA A 339 9.52 -0.91 3.60
C ALA A 339 10.84 -1.21 2.87
N GLU A 340 11.06 -0.57 1.74
CA GLU A 340 12.30 -0.65 0.97
C GLU A 340 13.45 0.01 1.74
N MET A 341 13.22 1.22 2.25
CA MET A 341 14.19 1.93 3.08
C MET A 341 14.63 1.12 4.30
N LEU A 342 13.69 0.46 4.99
CA LEU A 342 14.02 -0.41 6.11
C LEU A 342 15.07 -1.47 5.72
N LEU A 343 14.78 -2.23 4.67
CA LEU A 343 15.65 -3.37 4.29
C LEU A 343 16.99 -2.91 3.69
N THR A 344 16.98 -1.84 2.91
CA THR A 344 18.22 -1.27 2.34
C THR A 344 19.09 -0.58 3.39
N SER A 345 18.49 0.00 4.43
CA SER A 345 19.24 0.56 5.57
C SER A 345 19.90 -0.54 6.41
N LEU A 346 19.24 -1.69 6.55
CA LEU A 346 19.77 -2.85 7.27
C LEU A 346 20.82 -3.63 6.45
N TYR A 347 20.66 -3.65 5.13
CA TYR A 347 21.60 -4.35 4.25
C TYR A 347 22.96 -3.67 4.25
N LYS A 348 24.02 -4.47 4.35
CA LYS A 348 25.39 -4.06 4.09
C LYS A 348 26.18 -5.29 3.67
N GLU A 349 26.94 -5.14 2.59
CA GLU A 349 27.74 -6.22 2.04
C GLU A 349 28.70 -6.80 3.12
N ASP A 350 28.74 -8.12 3.23
CA ASP A 350 29.56 -8.88 4.19
C ASP A 350 29.31 -8.54 5.67
N GLN A 351 28.18 -7.92 6.01
CA GLN A 351 27.80 -7.61 7.39
C GLN A 351 26.40 -8.16 7.74
N ALA A 352 26.20 -8.42 9.02
CA ALA A 352 24.86 -8.75 9.53
C ALA A 352 23.93 -7.51 9.55
N PRO A 353 22.64 -7.71 9.40
CA PRO A 353 21.99 -9.00 9.20
C PRO A 353 22.14 -9.52 7.76
N ASN A 354 22.25 -10.82 7.60
CA ASN A 354 22.04 -11.47 6.32
C ASN A 354 20.55 -11.37 5.95
N ILE A 355 20.22 -10.67 4.88
CA ILE A 355 18.83 -10.45 4.46
C ILE A 355 18.51 -11.33 3.26
N ILE A 356 17.52 -12.19 3.42
CA ILE A 356 16.99 -13.04 2.36
C ILE A 356 15.65 -12.45 1.92
N VAL A 357 15.59 -11.89 0.72
CA VAL A 357 14.36 -11.36 0.12
C VAL A 357 13.67 -12.47 -0.66
N MET A 358 12.36 -12.68 -0.42
CA MET A 358 11.53 -13.64 -1.15
C MET A 358 10.19 -13.05 -1.58
N GLY A 359 9.61 -13.60 -2.64
CA GLY A 359 8.36 -13.13 -3.23
C GLY A 359 8.57 -12.47 -4.58
N SER A 360 8.17 -11.20 -4.73
CA SER A 360 8.33 -10.41 -5.95
C SER A 360 9.19 -9.18 -5.70
N ALA A 361 9.72 -8.59 -6.77
CA ALA A 361 10.43 -7.32 -6.70
C ALA A 361 9.51 -6.20 -6.18
N SER A 362 10.07 -5.29 -5.39
CA SER A 362 9.40 -4.10 -4.87
C SER A 362 9.38 -2.95 -5.91
N LYS A 363 8.83 -1.79 -5.54
CA LYS A 363 8.67 -0.64 -6.47
C LYS A 363 9.94 0.17 -6.71
N GLY A 364 10.83 0.31 -5.73
CA GLY A 364 12.10 1.06 -5.87
C GLY A 364 11.96 2.57 -5.68
N GLN A 365 11.47 3.03 -4.53
CA GLN A 365 11.29 4.45 -4.26
C GLN A 365 12.49 5.06 -3.50
N THR A 366 13.17 6.03 -4.12
CA THR A 366 14.34 6.75 -3.56
C THR A 366 14.04 8.18 -3.13
N VAL A 367 12.78 8.54 -2.98
CA VAL A 367 12.35 9.89 -2.60
C VAL A 367 11.31 9.83 -1.49
N ALA A 368 11.23 10.91 -0.71
CA ALA A 368 10.25 11.02 0.36
C ALA A 368 9.34 12.22 0.18
N THR A 369 8.09 12.06 0.61
CA THR A 369 7.10 13.13 0.65
C THR A 369 6.99 13.74 2.06
N GLU A 370 6.49 14.96 2.15
CA GLU A 370 6.08 15.59 3.40
C GLU A 370 4.63 16.06 3.27
N GLN A 371 3.82 15.85 4.34
CA GLN A 371 2.42 16.24 4.33
C GLN A 371 2.27 17.68 4.79
N PHE A 372 1.58 18.50 3.98
CA PHE A 372 1.15 19.85 4.32
C PHE A 372 -0.38 19.88 4.31
N ILE A 373 -1.00 20.33 5.41
CA ILE A 373 -2.45 20.31 5.58
C ILE A 373 -2.99 21.74 5.51
N ASN A 374 -4.05 21.92 4.70
CA ASN A 374 -4.88 23.11 4.74
C ASN A 374 -6.13 22.79 5.57
N GLU A 375 -6.13 23.27 6.80
CA GLU A 375 -7.21 23.02 7.78
C GLU A 375 -8.56 23.64 7.33
N THR A 376 -8.53 24.74 6.59
CA THR A 376 -9.73 25.43 6.13
C THR A 376 -10.50 24.62 5.09
N TYR A 377 -9.77 24.07 4.13
CA TYR A 377 -10.34 23.28 3.02
C TYR A 377 -10.33 21.79 3.27
N ARG A 378 -9.67 21.35 4.36
CA ARG A 378 -9.51 19.93 4.73
C ARG A 378 -8.89 19.08 3.61
N TRP A 379 -7.84 19.63 3.02
CA TRP A 379 -7.01 18.97 2.02
C TRP A 379 -5.55 18.96 2.46
N SER A 380 -4.84 17.93 2.07
CA SER A 380 -3.38 17.88 2.16
C SER A 380 -2.75 17.80 0.77
N VAL A 381 -1.62 18.49 0.61
CA VAL A 381 -0.69 18.28 -0.50
C VAL A 381 0.56 17.59 0.07
N ASN A 382 1.02 16.56 -0.62
CA ASN A 382 2.12 15.70 -0.21
C ASN A 382 3.19 15.71 -1.32
N PRO A 383 3.95 16.81 -1.49
CA PRO A 383 5.00 16.87 -2.49
C PRO A 383 6.18 15.97 -2.10
N VAL A 384 6.90 15.46 -3.09
CA VAL A 384 8.26 14.94 -2.89
C VAL A 384 9.15 16.09 -2.42
N VAL A 385 9.80 15.95 -1.26
CA VAL A 385 10.61 17.05 -0.67
C VAL A 385 12.10 16.77 -0.64
N CYS A 386 12.52 15.51 -0.65
CA CYS A 386 13.92 15.13 -0.61
C CYS A 386 14.23 13.83 -1.35
N THR A 387 15.49 13.69 -1.75
CA THR A 387 16.09 12.40 -2.11
C THR A 387 16.50 11.67 -0.85
N VAL A 388 16.32 10.36 -0.85
CA VAL A 388 16.70 9.46 0.24
C VAL A 388 17.83 8.56 -0.24
N TYR A 389 18.91 8.53 0.51
CA TYR A 389 20.05 7.65 0.27
C TYR A 389 20.08 6.56 1.34
N ASN A 390 20.49 5.37 0.97
CA ASN A 390 20.67 4.25 1.89
C ASN A 390 21.89 4.42 2.81
N SER A 391 22.22 3.42 3.61
CA SER A 391 23.37 3.44 4.54
C SER A 391 24.72 3.57 3.86
N ASP A 392 24.84 3.28 2.56
CA ASP A 392 26.04 3.43 1.75
C ASP A 392 26.06 4.76 0.96
N HIS A 393 25.11 5.65 1.22
CA HIS A 393 24.92 6.93 0.55
C HIS A 393 24.65 6.74 -0.95
N ASP A 394 23.84 5.74 -1.30
CA ASP A 394 23.41 5.45 -2.65
C ASP A 394 21.90 5.67 -2.80
N ALA A 395 21.50 6.39 -3.83
CA ALA A 395 20.12 6.62 -4.28
C ALA A 395 19.97 6.36 -5.78
N GLY A 396 20.83 5.50 -6.35
CA GLY A 396 20.74 5.09 -7.74
C GLY A 396 19.38 4.48 -8.07
N GLU A 397 19.06 4.35 -9.35
CA GLU A 397 17.74 3.91 -9.85
C GLU A 397 17.30 2.58 -9.24
N ASP A 398 18.25 1.67 -8.97
CA ASP A 398 18.00 0.36 -8.38
C ASP A 398 18.35 0.26 -6.88
N ALA A 399 18.81 1.36 -6.25
CA ALA A 399 19.36 1.33 -4.89
C ALA A 399 18.34 0.86 -3.84
N PHE A 400 17.05 1.05 -4.10
CA PHE A 400 15.94 0.70 -3.20
C PHE A 400 15.07 -0.45 -3.72
N VAL A 401 15.33 -0.97 -4.93
CA VAL A 401 14.59 -2.10 -5.48
C VAL A 401 15.01 -3.38 -4.79
N LEU A 402 14.10 -4.01 -4.06
CA LEU A 402 14.33 -5.30 -3.43
C LEU A 402 14.00 -6.40 -4.43
N VAL A 403 15.00 -7.06 -4.96
CA VAL A 403 14.85 -8.11 -5.97
C VAL A 403 15.17 -9.48 -5.34
N PRO A 404 14.18 -10.38 -5.22
CA PRO A 404 14.46 -11.76 -4.82
C PRO A 404 15.41 -12.43 -5.81
N SER A 405 16.37 -13.23 -5.32
CA SER A 405 17.15 -14.12 -6.20
C SER A 405 16.24 -15.17 -6.85
N ASP A 406 16.66 -15.77 -7.98
CA ASP A 406 15.79 -16.63 -8.77
C ASP A 406 15.13 -17.77 -7.98
N LYS A 407 15.86 -18.38 -7.04
CA LYS A 407 15.31 -19.40 -6.16
C LYS A 407 14.25 -18.92 -5.17
N PHE A 408 14.18 -17.60 -4.90
CA PHE A 408 13.25 -16.97 -3.99
C PHE A 408 12.16 -16.14 -4.68
N LYS A 409 12.09 -16.17 -6.02
CA LYS A 409 10.95 -15.62 -6.79
C LYS A 409 9.74 -16.54 -6.64
N ILE A 410 8.91 -16.24 -5.67
CA ILE A 410 7.81 -17.09 -5.23
C ILE A 410 6.49 -16.32 -5.35
N SER A 411 5.46 -16.98 -5.89
CA SER A 411 4.10 -16.47 -5.95
C SER A 411 3.23 -17.05 -4.83
N GLU A 412 2.35 -16.27 -4.26
CA GLU A 412 1.36 -16.73 -3.28
C GLU A 412 0.31 -17.68 -3.87
N THR A 413 0.05 -17.54 -5.17
CA THR A 413 -1.07 -18.17 -5.87
C THR A 413 -0.65 -19.08 -7.01
N SER A 414 0.64 -19.38 -7.12
CA SER A 414 1.16 -20.25 -8.17
C SER A 414 2.21 -21.21 -7.64
N ILE A 415 2.05 -22.49 -7.94
CA ILE A 415 3.00 -23.55 -7.63
C ILE A 415 3.45 -24.15 -8.96
N ASN A 416 4.78 -24.21 -9.21
CA ASN A 416 5.36 -24.72 -10.45
C ASN A 416 4.75 -24.12 -11.74
N GLY A 417 4.40 -22.81 -11.70
CA GLY A 417 3.79 -22.12 -12.85
C GLY A 417 2.28 -22.35 -13.02
N THR A 418 1.68 -23.16 -12.17
CA THR A 418 0.24 -23.45 -12.15
C THR A 418 -0.44 -22.68 -11.02
N THR A 419 -1.62 -22.12 -11.29
CA THR A 419 -2.42 -21.44 -10.25
C THR A 419 -2.94 -22.47 -9.25
N ASP A 420 -2.59 -22.27 -7.98
CA ASP A 420 -3.03 -23.11 -6.87
C ASP A 420 -3.25 -22.25 -5.62
N TYR A 421 -4.45 -22.32 -5.05
CA TYR A 421 -4.84 -21.61 -3.84
C TYR A 421 -4.86 -22.51 -2.60
N SER A 422 -4.40 -23.76 -2.69
CA SER A 422 -4.43 -24.71 -1.56
C SER A 422 -3.59 -24.27 -0.36
N GLN A 423 -2.52 -23.50 -0.62
CA GLN A 423 -1.64 -22.93 0.40
C GLN A 423 -1.87 -21.42 0.64
N PHE A 424 -2.96 -20.87 0.11
CA PHE A 424 -3.37 -19.49 0.36
C PHE A 424 -4.14 -19.41 1.69
N LEU A 425 -3.41 -19.54 2.79
CA LEU A 425 -3.93 -19.70 4.15
C LEU A 425 -3.82 -18.40 4.97
N PRO A 426 -4.46 -18.31 6.14
CA PRO A 426 -4.33 -17.17 7.05
C PRO A 426 -2.87 -16.89 7.41
N PHE A 427 -2.54 -15.60 7.60
CA PHE A 427 -1.20 -15.16 8.00
C PHE A 427 -0.78 -15.76 9.35
N GLY A 428 0.48 -16.11 9.49
CA GLY A 428 1.03 -16.80 10.66
C GLY A 428 0.79 -18.31 10.68
N ASN A 429 0.03 -18.87 9.74
CA ASN A 429 -0.09 -20.32 9.59
C ASN A 429 1.21 -20.89 8.98
N PRO A 430 1.93 -21.80 9.66
CA PRO A 430 3.19 -22.35 9.16
C PRO A 430 3.09 -23.09 7.82
N LYS A 431 1.89 -23.46 7.41
CA LYS A 431 1.60 -24.09 6.09
C LYS A 431 1.24 -23.08 5.03
N GLU A 432 1.06 -21.78 5.37
CA GLU A 432 0.92 -20.71 4.38
C GLU A 432 2.17 -20.68 3.50
N ARG A 433 1.98 -20.58 2.19
CA ARG A 433 3.03 -20.84 1.21
C ARG A 433 4.32 -20.03 1.45
N MET A 434 4.21 -18.72 1.61
CA MET A 434 5.38 -17.86 1.77
C MET A 434 6.05 -18.11 3.12
N LEU A 435 5.26 -18.26 4.18
CA LEU A 435 5.76 -18.52 5.51
C LEU A 435 6.39 -19.91 5.61
N SER A 436 5.80 -20.93 4.99
CA SER A 436 6.37 -22.28 4.93
C SER A 436 7.75 -22.29 4.27
N ILE A 437 7.90 -21.59 3.14
CA ILE A 437 9.20 -21.50 2.44
C ILE A 437 10.20 -20.68 3.25
N ALA A 438 9.77 -19.63 3.95
CA ALA A 438 10.65 -18.87 4.84
C ALA A 438 11.18 -19.74 6.02
N ILE A 439 10.32 -20.57 6.60
CA ILE A 439 10.70 -21.55 7.64
C ILE A 439 11.74 -22.53 7.08
N GLN A 440 11.42 -23.20 5.95
CA GLN A 440 12.34 -24.15 5.30
C GLN A 440 13.69 -23.51 4.91
N THR A 441 13.67 -22.22 4.53
CA THR A 441 14.91 -21.46 4.23
C THR A 441 15.78 -21.32 5.48
N LEU A 442 15.20 -21.01 6.64
CA LEU A 442 15.92 -20.90 7.90
C LEU A 442 16.39 -22.29 8.43
N GLU A 443 15.69 -23.35 8.07
CA GLU A 443 16.08 -24.74 8.36
C GLU A 443 17.13 -25.28 7.40
N GLY A 444 17.40 -24.56 6.29
CA GLY A 444 18.34 -25.00 5.25
C GLY A 444 17.82 -26.15 4.38
N THR A 445 16.49 -26.35 4.34
CA THR A 445 15.81 -27.39 3.54
C THR A 445 15.25 -26.87 2.23
N TYR A 446 15.19 -25.55 2.05
CA TYR A 446 14.76 -24.91 0.80
C TYR A 446 15.95 -24.33 0.00
N PRO A 447 16.00 -24.48 -1.35
CA PRO A 447 15.09 -25.26 -2.18
C PRO A 447 15.25 -26.78 -1.95
N PRO A 448 14.20 -27.58 -2.20
CA PRO A 448 14.30 -29.03 -2.11
C PRO A 448 15.38 -29.55 -3.05
N LYS A 449 16.09 -30.63 -2.67
CA LYS A 449 17.08 -31.27 -3.52
C LYS A 449 16.41 -31.85 -4.76
N ASP A 450 17.15 -31.95 -5.87
CA ASP A 450 16.59 -32.43 -7.15
C ASP A 450 15.97 -33.85 -7.07
N GLU A 451 16.40 -34.65 -6.11
CA GLU A 451 15.86 -35.98 -5.82
C GLU A 451 14.48 -35.97 -5.16
N ASP A 452 14.08 -34.83 -4.54
CA ASP A 452 12.82 -34.67 -3.82
C ASP A 452 11.75 -33.93 -4.65
N LYS A 453 12.04 -33.64 -5.92
CA LYS A 453 11.07 -33.01 -6.83
C LYS A 453 10.09 -34.07 -7.33
N GLU A 454 8.93 -34.16 -6.69
CA GLU A 454 7.80 -34.87 -7.29
C GLU A 454 7.42 -34.18 -8.60
N GLU A 455 7.45 -34.91 -9.72
CA GLU A 455 6.88 -34.46 -11.00
C GLU A 455 5.34 -34.42 -10.86
N GLU A 456 4.83 -33.36 -10.29
CA GLU A 456 3.39 -33.10 -10.34
C GLU A 456 3.05 -32.52 -11.73
N THR A 457 2.82 -33.41 -12.70
CA THR A 457 2.16 -33.07 -13.97
C THR A 457 0.68 -32.86 -13.74
N ARG A 458 0.30 -31.71 -13.18
CA ARG A 458 -1.09 -31.27 -13.08
C ARG A 458 -1.39 -30.27 -14.19
N SER A 459 -2.21 -30.69 -15.15
CA SER A 459 -2.80 -29.79 -16.13
C SER A 459 -3.98 -29.06 -15.48
N THR A 460 -3.76 -27.87 -14.92
CA THR A 460 -4.85 -27.00 -14.49
C THR A 460 -5.00 -25.84 -15.47
N LYS A 461 -6.23 -25.63 -15.96
CA LYS A 461 -6.54 -24.38 -16.69
C LYS A 461 -6.17 -23.21 -15.77
N SER A 462 -5.25 -22.34 -16.21
CA SER A 462 -4.77 -21.20 -15.43
C SER A 462 -5.93 -20.24 -15.10
N ILE A 463 -6.37 -20.25 -13.86
CA ILE A 463 -7.38 -19.31 -13.37
C ILE A 463 -6.67 -18.05 -12.89
N LYS A 464 -6.92 -16.94 -13.60
CA LYS A 464 -6.24 -15.66 -13.31
C LYS A 464 -7.07 -14.79 -12.39
N ILE A 465 -6.37 -14.10 -11.47
CA ILE A 465 -6.91 -12.96 -10.76
C ILE A 465 -7.17 -11.85 -11.79
N GLU A 466 -8.41 -11.38 -11.87
CA GLU A 466 -8.79 -10.31 -12.79
C GLU A 466 -8.65 -8.91 -12.18
N LYS A 467 -8.88 -8.79 -10.88
CA LYS A 467 -8.84 -7.52 -10.16
C LYS A 467 -8.57 -7.79 -8.68
N SER A 468 -7.69 -7.02 -8.09
CA SER A 468 -7.53 -6.97 -6.62
C SER A 468 -8.04 -5.65 -6.09
N VAL A 469 -8.74 -5.70 -4.97
CA VAL A 469 -9.38 -4.53 -4.34
C VAL A 469 -9.00 -4.51 -2.87
N SER A 470 -8.55 -3.34 -2.44
CA SER A 470 -8.22 -3.07 -1.04
C SER A 470 -9.29 -2.23 -0.39
N SER A 471 -9.60 -2.55 0.86
CA SER A 471 -10.47 -1.75 1.71
C SER A 471 -9.86 -0.36 1.94
N PRO A 472 -10.66 0.72 2.01
CA PRO A 472 -10.15 2.05 2.35
C PRO A 472 -9.41 2.11 3.69
N ALA A 473 -9.72 1.22 4.63
CA ALA A 473 -9.07 1.18 5.94
C ALA A 473 -7.74 0.42 5.93
N SER A 474 -7.53 -0.55 5.03
CA SER A 474 -6.27 -1.29 4.91
C SER A 474 -5.12 -0.47 4.31
N ARG A 475 -5.42 0.72 3.76
CA ARG A 475 -4.43 1.62 3.13
C ARG A 475 -4.62 3.05 3.58
N ARG A 476 -4.40 3.27 4.85
CA ARG A 476 -4.61 4.55 5.51
C ARG A 476 -3.69 5.67 5.04
N PHE A 477 -2.53 5.33 4.51
CA PHE A 477 -1.55 6.27 4.00
C PHE A 477 -1.21 5.87 2.56
N ALA A 478 -1.60 6.70 1.63
CA ALA A 478 -1.17 6.58 0.24
C ALA A 478 0.35 6.43 0.20
N GLY A 479 0.78 5.37 -0.42
CA GLY A 479 2.08 4.74 -0.39
C GLY A 479 3.33 5.60 -0.41
N GLY A 480 4.43 4.93 -0.16
CA GLY A 480 5.73 5.51 -0.26
C GLY A 480 6.39 5.82 1.07
N LEU A 481 7.44 6.62 1.04
CA LEU A 481 8.15 7.11 2.22
C LEU A 481 7.72 8.54 2.53
N ARG A 482 7.41 8.80 3.80
CA ARG A 482 7.08 10.14 4.30
C ARG A 482 8.02 10.55 5.42
N ILE A 483 8.37 11.84 5.43
CA ILE A 483 9.21 12.41 6.50
C ILE A 483 8.42 12.54 7.80
N LYS A 484 7.17 12.93 7.71
CA LYS A 484 6.23 13.05 8.85
C LYS A 484 4.82 12.76 8.41
#